data_65c78d63e1ff3702a3e22811584db1ee
#
_entry.id   65c78d63e1ff3702a3e22811584db1ee
#
_cell.length_a   1.000
_cell.length_b   1.000
_cell.length_c   1.000
_cell.angle_alpha   90.00
_cell.angle_beta   90.00
_cell.angle_gamma   90.00
#
_symmetry.space_group_name_H-M   'P 1'
#
loop_
_entity.id
_entity.type
_entity.pdbx_description
1 polymer ?
#
loop_
_entity_poly.entity_id
_entity_poly.type
_entity_poly.pdbx_seq_one_letter_code
_entity_poly.pdbx_strand_id
1 'polypeptide(L)'
;MTVHAEISIVPISKGQDTSMSKEVAAAFDAIRKIKNVKATLTALGTQIEAKDLGSVLLAVEAAHRAAKSAGTRRIISTVRIDERLDKDQTLQDKIRSVKQKLKK
;
A
#
# COMPACT_ATOMS: atom_id res chain seq x y z
N MET A 1 12.82 2.11 13.64
CA MET A 1 11.44 1.67 13.91
C MET A 1 10.70 1.55 12.59
N THR A 2 9.78 0.62 12.50
CA THR A 2 9.02 0.43 11.28
C THR A 2 7.95 1.48 11.10
N VAL A 3 7.67 1.81 9.84
CA VAL A 3 6.58 2.68 9.45
C VAL A 3 5.62 1.82 8.64
N HIS A 4 4.35 1.90 8.95
CA HIS A 4 3.31 1.18 8.21
C HIS A 4 2.54 2.14 7.33
N ALA A 5 2.07 1.64 6.20
CA ALA A 5 1.20 2.44 5.35
C ALA A 5 0.26 1.54 4.56
N GLU A 6 -0.81 2.15 4.07
CA GLU A 6 -1.69 1.50 3.12
C GLU A 6 -1.83 2.42 1.92
N ILE A 7 -1.65 1.87 0.74
CA ILE A 7 -1.70 2.60 -0.52
C ILE A 7 -2.83 2.03 -1.37
N SER A 8 -3.77 2.88 -1.74
CA SER A 8 -4.89 2.52 -2.59
C SER A 8 -4.83 3.35 -3.87
N ILE A 9 -4.87 2.69 -5.01
CA ILE A 9 -4.80 3.32 -6.33
C ILE A 9 -6.14 3.13 -7.03
N VAL A 10 -6.75 4.24 -7.46
CA VAL A 10 -8.01 4.18 -8.20
C VAL A 10 -7.84 4.91 -9.53
N PRO A 11 -7.78 4.17 -10.66
CA PRO A 11 -7.80 4.79 -11.98
C PRO A 11 -9.21 5.24 -12.32
N ILE A 12 -9.34 6.39 -12.97
CA ILE A 12 -10.61 6.98 -13.34
C ILE A 12 -10.62 7.22 -14.85
N SER A 13 -11.80 7.26 -15.44
CA SER A 13 -11.97 7.56 -16.86
C SER A 13 -11.41 6.45 -17.75
N LYS A 14 -11.77 5.21 -17.45
CA LYS A 14 -11.43 4.05 -18.27
C LYS A 14 -12.54 3.67 -19.24
N GLY A 15 -13.38 4.60 -19.60
CA GLY A 15 -14.56 4.32 -20.43
C GLY A 15 -15.56 3.50 -19.63
N GLN A 16 -16.00 2.37 -20.19
CA GLN A 16 -16.98 1.51 -19.52
C GLN A 16 -16.35 0.37 -18.72
N ASP A 17 -15.03 0.28 -18.72
CA ASP A 17 -14.34 -0.75 -17.97
C ASP A 17 -14.27 -0.37 -16.50
N THR A 18 -14.78 -1.24 -15.63
CA THR A 18 -14.78 -1.02 -14.19
C THR A 18 -13.65 -1.76 -13.48
N SER A 19 -12.92 -2.63 -14.18
CA SER A 19 -11.83 -3.38 -13.56
C SER A 19 -10.61 -2.50 -13.35
N MET A 20 -9.99 -2.62 -12.18
CA MET A 20 -8.75 -1.92 -11.84
C MET A 20 -7.57 -2.87 -11.70
N SER A 21 -7.75 -4.15 -12.05
CA SER A 21 -6.75 -5.18 -11.77
C SER A 21 -5.40 -4.89 -12.41
N LYS A 22 -5.40 -4.35 -13.62
CA LYS A 22 -4.17 -4.06 -14.35
C LYS A 22 -3.35 -2.98 -13.63
N GLU A 23 -4.00 -1.89 -13.25
CA GLU A 23 -3.34 -0.77 -12.57
C GLU A 23 -2.90 -1.15 -11.17
N VAL A 24 -3.73 -1.90 -10.46
CA VAL A 24 -3.40 -2.36 -9.11
C VAL A 24 -2.22 -3.34 -9.16
N ALA A 25 -2.20 -4.24 -10.13
CA ALA A 25 -1.09 -5.18 -10.29
C ALA A 25 0.23 -4.44 -10.57
N ALA A 26 0.19 -3.44 -11.45
CA ALA A 26 1.37 -2.65 -11.76
C ALA A 26 1.88 -1.91 -10.53
N ALA A 27 0.97 -1.32 -9.75
CA ALA A 27 1.31 -0.60 -8.53
C ALA A 27 1.94 -1.53 -7.49
N PHE A 28 1.31 -2.68 -7.25
CA PHE A 28 1.81 -3.65 -6.28
C PHE A 28 3.19 -4.17 -6.69
N ASP A 29 3.37 -4.50 -7.95
CA ASP A 29 4.65 -4.99 -8.45
C ASP A 29 5.76 -3.95 -8.25
N ALA A 30 5.46 -2.68 -8.48
CA ALA A 30 6.42 -1.61 -8.26
C ALA A 30 6.77 -1.45 -6.78
N ILE A 31 5.78 -1.53 -5.89
CA ILE A 31 6.00 -1.41 -4.45
C ILE A 31 6.92 -2.51 -3.93
N ARG A 32 6.65 -3.76 -4.32
CA ARG A 32 7.41 -4.89 -3.79
C ARG A 32 8.87 -4.90 -4.20
N LYS A 33 9.25 -4.10 -5.18
CA LYS A 33 10.63 -3.97 -5.63
C LYS A 33 11.42 -2.90 -4.87
N ILE A 34 10.76 -2.13 -4.04
CA ILE A 34 11.43 -1.08 -3.26
C ILE A 34 12.17 -1.71 -2.10
N LYS A 35 13.45 -1.35 -1.95
CA LYS A 35 14.30 -1.86 -0.87
C LYS A 35 13.74 -1.42 0.49
N ASN A 36 13.83 -2.28 1.47
CA ASN A 36 13.39 -2.05 2.85
C ASN A 36 11.87 -1.89 3.00
N VAL A 37 11.11 -2.40 2.03
CA VAL A 37 9.65 -2.39 2.07
C VAL A 37 9.15 -3.81 1.91
N LYS A 38 8.27 -4.21 2.82
CA LYS A 38 7.53 -5.47 2.72
C LYS A 38 6.10 -5.15 2.34
N ALA A 39 5.63 -5.68 1.22
CA ALA A 39 4.30 -5.40 0.69
C ALA A 39 3.38 -6.59 0.85
N THR A 40 2.14 -6.31 1.22
CA THR A 40 1.07 -7.32 1.32
C THR A 40 -0.13 -6.83 0.52
N LEU A 41 -0.55 -7.64 -0.45
CA LEU A 41 -1.72 -7.32 -1.25
C LEU A 41 -2.99 -7.61 -0.45
N THR A 42 -3.92 -6.65 -0.43
CA THR A 42 -5.24 -6.85 0.17
C THR A 42 -6.32 -6.47 -0.83
N ALA A 43 -7.57 -6.77 -0.48
CA ALA A 43 -8.68 -6.52 -1.40
C ALA A 43 -8.90 -5.05 -1.72
N LEU A 44 -8.56 -4.15 -0.82
CA LEU A 44 -8.83 -2.72 -0.98
C LEU A 44 -7.58 -1.86 -1.09
N GLY A 45 -6.40 -2.45 -1.08
CA GLY A 45 -5.15 -1.70 -1.18
C GLY A 45 -3.94 -2.55 -0.88
N THR A 46 -2.77 -1.94 -0.93
CA THR A 46 -1.51 -2.59 -0.58
C THR A 46 -1.05 -2.07 0.77
N GLN A 47 -0.84 -2.98 1.71
CA GLN A 47 -0.28 -2.63 3.01
C GLN A 47 1.23 -2.82 2.98
N ILE A 48 1.96 -1.91 3.59
CA ILE A 48 3.41 -1.98 3.61
C ILE A 48 3.96 -1.79 5.00
N GLU A 49 5.05 -2.51 5.26
CA GLU A 49 5.95 -2.27 6.38
C GLU A 49 7.25 -1.76 5.80
N ALA A 50 7.71 -0.63 6.25
CA ALA A 50 8.93 -0.05 5.75
C ALA A 50 9.88 0.27 6.89
N LYS A 51 11.17 0.34 6.58
CA LYS A 51 12.20 0.65 7.55
C LYS A 51 12.06 2.07 8.08
N ASP A 52 11.64 3.01 7.22
CA ASP A 52 11.54 4.42 7.56
C ASP A 52 10.53 5.11 6.64
N LEU A 53 10.24 6.36 6.96
CA LEU A 53 9.29 7.15 6.20
C LEU A 53 9.75 7.38 4.76
N GLY A 54 11.04 7.59 4.55
CA GLY A 54 11.57 7.77 3.21
C GLY A 54 11.27 6.58 2.30
N SER A 55 11.39 5.36 2.82
CA SER A 55 11.07 4.15 2.07
C SER A 55 9.58 4.09 1.74
N VAL A 56 8.71 4.52 2.66
CA VAL A 56 7.27 4.61 2.39
C VAL A 56 7.01 5.56 1.22
N LEU A 57 7.63 6.72 1.24
CA LEU A 57 7.42 7.73 0.19
C LEU A 57 7.92 7.26 -1.16
N LEU A 58 9.04 6.52 -1.20
CA LEU A 58 9.53 5.90 -2.43
C LEU A 58 8.52 4.88 -2.96
N ALA A 59 7.94 4.07 -2.07
CA ALA A 59 6.93 3.09 -2.47
C ALA A 59 5.68 3.77 -3.03
N VAL A 60 5.24 4.86 -2.42
CA VAL A 60 4.09 5.64 -2.90
C VAL A 60 4.35 6.19 -4.29
N GLU A 61 5.51 6.79 -4.49
CA GLU A 61 5.88 7.32 -5.79
C GLU A 61 5.93 6.23 -6.84
N ALA A 62 6.55 5.10 -6.52
CA ALA A 62 6.66 3.97 -7.44
C ALA A 62 5.29 3.43 -7.85
N ALA A 63 4.38 3.29 -6.87
CA ALA A 63 3.03 2.81 -7.11
C ALA A 63 2.25 3.74 -8.04
N HIS A 64 2.29 5.02 -7.75
CA HIS A 64 1.56 6.02 -8.53
C HIS A 64 2.08 6.10 -9.96
N ARG A 65 3.40 6.11 -10.13
CA ARG A 65 4.02 6.14 -11.46
C ARG A 65 3.71 4.88 -12.26
N ALA A 66 3.74 3.72 -11.62
CA ALA A 66 3.43 2.46 -12.30
C ALA A 66 1.98 2.42 -12.79
N ALA A 67 1.05 2.88 -11.96
CA ALA A 67 -0.36 2.95 -12.34
C ALA A 67 -0.56 3.92 -13.52
N LYS A 68 0.14 5.06 -13.48
CA LYS A 68 0.09 6.03 -14.56
C LYS A 68 0.60 5.43 -15.88
N SER A 69 1.69 4.66 -15.81
CA SER A 69 2.26 4.01 -17.00
C SER A 69 1.36 2.93 -17.57
N ALA A 70 0.38 2.45 -16.82
CA ALA A 70 -0.58 1.48 -17.31
C ALA A 70 -1.64 2.09 -18.24
N GLY A 71 -1.58 3.39 -18.48
CA GLY A 71 -2.37 4.05 -19.52
C GLY A 71 -3.60 4.80 -19.06
N THR A 72 -3.88 4.85 -17.76
CA THR A 72 -5.01 5.61 -17.27
C THR A 72 -4.73 7.11 -17.34
N ARG A 73 -5.79 7.90 -17.53
CA ARG A 73 -5.66 9.35 -17.70
C ARG A 73 -5.92 10.14 -16.42
N ARG A 74 -6.45 9.49 -15.41
CA ARG A 74 -6.66 10.10 -14.10
C ARG A 74 -6.50 9.03 -13.03
N ILE A 75 -5.72 9.35 -11.99
CA ILE A 75 -5.44 8.43 -10.91
C ILE A 75 -5.66 9.15 -9.59
N ILE A 76 -6.34 8.48 -8.67
CA ILE A 76 -6.41 8.95 -7.29
C ILE A 76 -5.67 7.94 -6.44
N SER A 77 -4.60 8.40 -5.79
CA SER A 77 -3.86 7.59 -4.84
C SER A 77 -4.19 8.05 -3.43
N THR A 78 -4.63 7.13 -2.60
CA THR A 78 -4.90 7.42 -1.19
C THR A 78 -3.87 6.70 -0.35
N VAL A 79 -3.25 7.42 0.56
CA VAL A 79 -2.18 6.87 1.39
C VAL A 79 -2.48 7.17 2.84
N ARG A 80 -2.43 6.14 3.68
CA ARG A 80 -2.45 6.30 5.13
C ARG A 80 -1.11 5.84 5.66
N ILE A 81 -0.51 6.67 6.51
CA ILE A 81 0.78 6.35 7.12
C ILE A 81 0.56 6.26 8.63
N ASP A 82 1.04 5.17 9.20
CA ASP A 82 0.96 4.92 10.64
C ASP A 82 2.37 4.67 11.15
N GLU A 83 2.86 5.58 11.95
CA GLU A 83 4.17 5.45 12.58
C GLU A 83 4.01 5.55 14.08
N ARG A 84 4.33 4.46 14.75
CA ARG A 84 4.25 4.42 16.21
C ARG A 84 5.62 4.72 16.80
N LEU A 85 5.69 5.76 17.63
CA LEU A 85 6.96 6.26 18.14
C LEU A 85 7.33 5.71 19.52
N ASP A 86 6.40 4.98 20.16
CA ASP A 86 6.61 4.44 21.50
C ASP A 86 7.11 2.99 21.49
N LYS A 87 6.90 2.26 20.41
CA LYS A 87 7.43 0.91 20.28
C LYS A 87 7.43 0.46 18.83
N ASP A 88 8.27 -0.51 18.53
CA ASP A 88 8.29 -1.12 17.22
C ASP A 88 7.21 -2.20 17.11
N GLN A 89 6.61 -2.33 15.92
CA GLN A 89 5.48 -3.21 15.73
C GLN A 89 5.37 -3.60 14.25
N THR A 90 5.02 -4.87 14.00
CA THR A 90 4.74 -5.32 12.63
C THR A 90 3.26 -5.21 12.34
N LEU A 91 2.87 -5.33 11.07
CA LEU A 91 1.47 -5.41 10.70
C LEU A 91 0.80 -6.62 11.33
N GLN A 92 1.51 -7.75 11.42
CA GLN A 92 0.99 -8.95 12.06
C GLN A 92 0.76 -8.76 13.55
N ASP A 93 1.62 -7.98 14.21
CA ASP A 93 1.43 -7.67 15.63
C ASP A 93 0.12 -6.95 15.87
N LYS A 94 -0.24 -6.02 14.97
CA LYS A 94 -1.51 -5.29 15.07
C LYS A 94 -2.69 -6.23 14.96
N ILE A 95 -2.65 -7.15 14.02
CA ILE A 95 -3.71 -8.14 13.82
C ILE A 95 -3.80 -9.05 15.03
N ARG A 96 -2.67 -9.52 15.51
CA ARG A 96 -2.60 -10.41 16.67
C ARG A 96 -3.17 -9.75 17.91
N SER A 97 -2.89 -8.47 18.12
CA SER A 97 -3.43 -7.74 19.28
C SER A 97 -4.95 -7.71 19.27
N VAL A 98 -5.55 -7.53 18.10
CA VAL A 98 -7.00 -7.54 17.96
C VAL A 98 -7.55 -8.94 18.18
N LYS A 99 -6.93 -9.95 17.59
CA LYS A 99 -7.38 -11.34 17.74
C LYS A 99 -7.38 -11.79 19.19
N GLN A 100 -6.39 -11.35 19.96
CA GLN A 100 -6.30 -11.71 21.39
C GLN A 100 -7.44 -11.12 22.20
N LYS A 101 -8.07 -10.05 21.73
CA LYS A 101 -9.19 -9.41 22.42
C LYS A 101 -10.55 -9.92 21.95
N LEU A 102 -10.57 -10.70 20.89
CA LEU A 102 -11.82 -11.30 20.44
C LEU A 102 -12.18 -12.46 21.34
N LYS A 103 -13.43 -12.48 21.77
CA LYS A 103 -13.95 -13.56 22.61
C LYS A 103 -14.80 -14.50 21.79
N LYS A 104 -14.73 -15.75 22.13
CA LYS A 104 -15.50 -16.78 21.44
C LYS A 104 -16.88 -16.91 22.04
#